data_d864cf61a7c2aa5086e8c1917e4ff8d4
#
_entry.id   d864cf61a7c2aa5086e8c1917e4ff8d4
#
_cell.length_a   1.000
_cell.length_b   1.000
_cell.length_c   1.000
_cell.angle_alpha   90.00
_cell.angle_beta   90.00
_cell.angle_gamma   90.00
#
_symmetry.space_group_name_H-M   'P 1'
#
loop_
_entity.id
_entity.type
_entity.pdbx_description
1 polymer ?
#
loop_
_entity_poly.entity_id
_entity_poly.type
_entity_poly.pdbx_seq_one_letter_code
_entity_poly.pdbx_strand_id
1 'polypeptide(L)'
;MRSLYYTFLALLAVLIAGCNYGPNSTNKCGPCPMYAQIEPNINFRVVDKTTNQDLFFGAGAPYKISQLVMHHILNGIADSVFLRVDSVNHSFNIFVPPAHRTDTLTMNIANKPQDILLFNTSMIGDCCPRLVLSSVSFDGNVVYVTMDGSKVVVLAK
;
A
#
# COMPACT_ATOMS: atom_id res chain seq x y z
N MET A 1 46.89 49.64 -10.12
CA MET A 1 46.38 49.24 -8.79
C MET A 1 44.92 49.60 -8.55
N ARG A 2 44.38 50.72 -9.03
CA ARG A 2 42.96 51.07 -8.85
C ARG A 2 41.98 50.12 -9.59
N SER A 3 42.35 49.63 -10.74
CA SER A 3 41.48 48.74 -11.56
C SER A 3 41.26 47.38 -10.87
N LEU A 4 42.27 46.82 -10.21
CA LEU A 4 42.17 45.55 -9.50
C LEU A 4 41.21 45.65 -8.29
N TYR A 5 41.12 46.80 -7.67
CA TYR A 5 40.27 47.01 -6.49
C TYR A 5 38.78 47.00 -6.88
N TYR A 6 38.41 47.58 -8.02
CA TYR A 6 37.02 47.59 -8.51
C TYR A 6 36.56 46.20 -8.95
N THR A 7 37.46 45.37 -9.56
CA THR A 7 37.11 43.99 -9.92
C THR A 7 36.91 43.11 -8.71
N PHE A 8 37.69 43.33 -7.65
CA PHE A 8 37.52 42.57 -6.41
C PHE A 8 36.25 42.93 -5.66
N LEU A 9 35.88 44.24 -5.65
CA LEU A 9 34.65 44.73 -5.03
C LEU A 9 33.40 44.25 -5.78
N ALA A 10 33.44 44.18 -7.12
CA ALA A 10 32.36 43.67 -7.95
C ALA A 10 32.16 42.13 -7.73
N LEU A 11 33.27 41.37 -7.57
CA LEU A 11 33.18 39.92 -7.30
C LEU A 11 32.60 39.66 -5.90
N LEU A 12 32.96 40.50 -4.90
CA LEU A 12 32.43 40.38 -3.54
C LEU A 12 30.94 40.66 -3.48
N ALA A 13 30.47 41.66 -4.26
CA ALA A 13 29.05 42.00 -4.33
C ALA A 13 28.19 40.89 -4.96
N VAL A 14 28.72 40.16 -5.96
CA VAL A 14 28.05 39.02 -6.58
C VAL A 14 27.93 37.84 -5.59
N LEU A 15 28.95 37.63 -4.77
CA LEU A 15 28.92 36.54 -3.75
C LEU A 15 27.91 36.81 -2.64
N ILE A 16 27.65 38.07 -2.29
CA ILE A 16 26.68 38.43 -1.27
C ILE A 16 25.24 38.37 -1.81
N ALA A 17 25.03 38.67 -3.11
CA ALA A 17 23.71 38.58 -3.76
C ALA A 17 23.24 37.17 -3.96
N GLY A 18 24.15 36.16 -3.98
CA GLY A 18 23.82 34.75 -4.15
C GLY A 18 23.23 34.04 -2.92
N CYS A 19 23.29 34.67 -1.74
CA CYS A 19 22.81 34.07 -0.48
C CYS A 19 21.36 34.40 -0.11
N ASN A 20 20.62 35.10 -0.96
CA ASN A 20 19.19 35.34 -0.74
C ASN A 20 18.29 34.24 -1.30
N TYR A 21 18.76 32.99 -1.22
CA TYR A 21 17.85 31.83 -1.25
C TYR A 21 17.18 31.75 0.13
N GLY A 22 16.38 32.75 0.45
CA GLY A 22 15.47 32.64 1.58
C GLY A 22 14.51 31.47 1.32
N PRO A 23 14.19 30.69 2.34
CA PRO A 23 13.17 29.65 2.23
C PRO A 23 11.80 30.31 2.08
N ASN A 24 11.47 30.81 0.89
CA ASN A 24 10.09 31.10 0.50
C ASN A 24 9.34 29.79 0.24
N SER A 25 9.63 28.75 1.03
CA SER A 25 8.71 27.64 1.13
C SER A 25 7.66 28.06 2.17
N THR A 26 6.54 28.57 1.71
CA THR A 26 5.27 28.57 2.44
C THR A 26 4.81 27.12 2.71
N ASN A 27 5.75 26.24 3.04
CA ASN A 27 5.44 24.89 3.49
C ASN A 27 4.82 25.02 4.88
N LYS A 28 3.48 25.20 4.87
CA LYS A 28 2.63 25.13 6.06
C LYS A 28 2.73 23.79 6.80
N CYS A 29 3.54 22.88 6.28
CA CYS A 29 3.72 21.54 6.79
C CYS A 29 4.88 21.48 7.77
N GLY A 30 4.62 21.06 8.98
CA GLY A 30 5.65 20.67 9.95
C GLY A 30 6.34 19.36 9.56
N PRO A 31 7.33 18.90 10.36
CA PRO A 31 7.97 17.61 10.14
C PRO A 31 6.95 16.46 10.24
N CYS A 32 6.98 15.56 9.27
CA CYS A 32 6.10 14.38 9.26
C CYS A 32 6.46 13.43 10.39
N PRO A 33 5.48 12.93 11.16
CA PRO A 33 5.73 11.91 12.15
C PRO A 33 6.23 10.60 11.49
N MET A 34 7.17 9.92 12.13
CA MET A 34 7.81 8.70 11.61
C MET A 34 6.83 7.55 11.27
N TYR A 35 5.65 7.54 11.88
CA TYR A 35 4.61 6.52 11.63
C TYR A 35 3.78 6.78 10.36
N ALA A 36 4.07 7.84 9.61
CA ALA A 36 3.34 8.16 8.38
C ALA A 36 3.54 7.13 7.24
N GLN A 37 4.45 6.18 7.40
CA GLN A 37 4.77 5.15 6.40
C GLN A 37 4.29 3.75 6.80
N ILE A 38 3.11 3.64 7.39
CA ILE A 38 2.51 2.33 7.64
C ILE A 38 2.14 1.73 6.28
N GLU A 39 2.71 0.58 5.98
CA GLU A 39 2.37 -0.16 4.76
C GLU A 39 0.89 -0.53 4.78
N PRO A 40 0.17 -0.35 3.66
CA PRO A 40 -1.22 -0.73 3.59
C PRO A 40 -1.36 -2.24 3.79
N ASN A 41 -2.30 -2.63 4.62
CA ASN A 41 -2.65 -4.03 4.83
C ASN A 41 -4.13 -4.25 4.56
N ILE A 42 -4.49 -5.50 4.33
CA ILE A 42 -5.87 -5.92 4.18
C ILE A 42 -6.16 -7.11 5.08
N ASN A 43 -7.27 -7.02 5.79
CA ASN A 43 -7.87 -8.15 6.46
C ASN A 43 -8.96 -8.71 5.56
N PHE A 44 -8.94 -10.01 5.30
CA PHE A 44 -9.95 -10.66 4.47
C PHE A 44 -10.33 -12.02 5.01
N ARG A 45 -11.52 -12.48 4.63
CA ARG A 45 -11.97 -13.85 4.79
C ARG A 45 -12.53 -14.35 3.48
N VAL A 46 -12.51 -15.66 3.29
CA VAL A 46 -13.01 -16.29 2.07
C VAL A 46 -14.23 -17.12 2.43
N VAL A 47 -15.32 -16.87 1.72
CA VAL A 47 -16.59 -17.56 1.95
C VAL A 47 -17.08 -18.25 0.67
N ASP A 48 -17.89 -19.27 0.83
CA ASP A 48 -18.60 -19.89 -0.28
C ASP A 48 -19.64 -18.90 -0.85
N LYS A 49 -19.61 -18.72 -2.17
CA LYS A 49 -20.46 -17.76 -2.88
C LYS A 49 -21.95 -18.06 -2.74
N THR A 50 -22.33 -19.32 -2.58
CA THR A 50 -23.72 -19.77 -2.54
C THR A 50 -24.26 -19.77 -1.12
N THR A 51 -23.47 -20.30 -0.17
CA THR A 51 -23.91 -20.52 1.22
C THR A 51 -23.48 -19.43 2.18
N ASN A 52 -22.53 -18.58 1.76
CA ASN A 52 -21.85 -17.58 2.58
C ASN A 52 -21.10 -18.17 3.81
N GLN A 53 -20.86 -19.49 3.78
CA GLN A 53 -20.12 -20.19 4.82
C GLN A 53 -18.63 -19.90 4.67
N ASP A 54 -17.94 -19.72 5.81
CA ASP A 54 -16.48 -19.55 5.81
C ASP A 54 -15.77 -20.81 5.32
N LEU A 55 -14.82 -20.64 4.41
CA LEU A 55 -14.11 -21.75 3.78
C LEU A 55 -12.93 -22.26 4.61
N PHE A 56 -12.43 -21.52 5.61
CA PHE A 56 -11.22 -21.85 6.33
C PHE A 56 -11.39 -21.88 7.86
N PHE A 57 -12.38 -21.16 8.40
CA PHE A 57 -12.58 -21.04 9.83
C PHE A 57 -13.89 -21.67 10.29
N GLY A 58 -13.86 -22.25 11.49
CA GLY A 58 -15.01 -22.92 12.09
C GLY A 58 -15.03 -24.43 11.88
N ALA A 59 -15.92 -25.11 12.64
CA ALA A 59 -15.98 -26.57 12.69
C ALA A 59 -16.41 -27.22 11.36
N GLY A 60 -17.07 -26.48 10.47
CA GLY A 60 -17.53 -26.96 9.16
C GLY A 60 -16.70 -26.45 7.99
N ALA A 61 -15.56 -25.83 8.22
CA ALA A 61 -14.74 -25.27 7.15
C ALA A 61 -14.20 -26.40 6.25
N PRO A 62 -14.43 -26.33 4.92
CA PRO A 62 -14.04 -27.41 4.00
C PRO A 62 -12.55 -27.44 3.71
N TYR A 63 -11.80 -26.37 3.99
CA TYR A 63 -10.37 -26.26 3.70
C TYR A 63 -9.56 -25.99 4.95
N LYS A 64 -8.32 -26.49 4.97
CA LYS A 64 -7.32 -26.13 5.97
C LYS A 64 -6.65 -24.82 5.57
N ILE A 65 -6.20 -24.04 6.54
CA ILE A 65 -5.47 -22.77 6.32
C ILE A 65 -4.26 -22.97 5.40
N SER A 66 -3.55 -24.10 5.53
CA SER A 66 -2.38 -24.45 4.69
C SER A 66 -2.71 -24.69 3.21
N GLN A 67 -3.98 -24.79 2.85
CA GLN A 67 -4.42 -24.95 1.47
C GLN A 67 -4.70 -23.61 0.76
N LEU A 68 -4.61 -22.49 1.49
CA LEU A 68 -4.65 -21.16 0.92
C LEU A 68 -3.22 -20.70 0.61
N VAL A 69 -2.94 -20.47 -0.65
CA VAL A 69 -1.65 -19.97 -1.12
C VAL A 69 -1.87 -18.70 -1.93
N MET A 70 -1.08 -17.69 -1.64
CA MET A 70 -1.13 -16.42 -2.37
C MET A 70 0.23 -16.09 -2.95
N HIS A 71 0.23 -15.55 -4.16
CA HIS A 71 1.42 -15.07 -4.82
C HIS A 71 1.22 -13.64 -5.30
N HIS A 72 2.24 -12.86 -5.12
CA HIS A 72 2.38 -11.53 -5.73
C HIS A 72 2.95 -11.68 -7.13
N ILE A 73 2.35 -11.03 -8.10
CA ILE A 73 2.82 -11.07 -9.49
C ILE A 73 3.55 -9.77 -9.78
N LEU A 74 4.88 -9.83 -9.80
CA LEU A 74 5.73 -8.69 -10.12
C LEU A 74 6.50 -8.98 -11.42
N ASN A 75 6.29 -8.17 -12.44
CA ASN A 75 6.93 -8.33 -13.77
C ASN A 75 6.77 -9.76 -14.35
N GLY A 76 5.63 -10.40 -14.12
CA GLY A 76 5.35 -11.76 -14.57
C GLY A 76 5.98 -12.87 -13.72
N ILE A 77 6.67 -12.52 -12.64
CA ILE A 77 7.25 -13.48 -11.68
C ILE A 77 6.31 -13.58 -10.48
N ALA A 78 5.96 -14.82 -10.12
CA ALA A 78 5.17 -15.09 -8.92
C ALA A 78 6.09 -15.21 -7.70
N ASP A 79 5.84 -14.40 -6.69
CA ASP A 79 6.52 -14.46 -5.39
C ASP A 79 5.51 -14.78 -4.29
N SER A 80 5.91 -15.59 -3.31
CA SER A 80 5.01 -16.02 -2.24
C SER A 80 4.72 -14.89 -1.27
N VAL A 81 3.44 -14.69 -0.96
CA VAL A 81 2.98 -13.70 0.02
C VAL A 81 2.88 -14.33 1.40
N PHE A 82 3.43 -13.65 2.40
CA PHE A 82 3.27 -14.08 3.77
C PHE A 82 1.84 -13.77 4.25
N LEU A 83 1.10 -14.83 4.57
CA LEU A 83 -0.24 -14.77 5.14
C LEU A 83 -0.15 -14.81 6.67
N ARG A 84 -0.62 -13.75 7.32
CA ARG A 84 -0.83 -13.76 8.75
C ARG A 84 -2.25 -14.21 9.04
N VAL A 85 -2.40 -15.18 9.95
CA VAL A 85 -3.69 -15.74 10.34
C VAL A 85 -4.15 -15.10 11.64
N ASP A 86 -5.35 -14.56 11.65
CA ASP A 86 -6.05 -14.09 12.84
C ASP A 86 -7.18 -15.08 13.19
N SER A 87 -6.88 -16.01 14.07
CA SER A 87 -7.84 -17.04 14.51
C SER A 87 -8.95 -16.50 15.39
N VAL A 88 -8.77 -15.33 16.00
CA VAL A 88 -9.78 -14.70 16.87
C VAL A 88 -10.86 -14.05 16.01
N ASN A 89 -10.46 -13.31 14.98
CA ASN A 89 -11.37 -12.62 14.07
C ASN A 89 -11.73 -13.44 12.83
N HIS A 90 -11.24 -14.69 12.74
CA HIS A 90 -11.47 -15.59 11.62
C HIS A 90 -11.13 -14.91 10.28
N SER A 91 -9.91 -14.36 10.18
CA SER A 91 -9.46 -13.62 9.02
C SER A 91 -8.00 -13.86 8.70
N PHE A 92 -7.65 -13.54 7.48
CA PHE A 92 -6.28 -13.47 7.01
C PHE A 92 -5.86 -12.01 6.89
N ASN A 93 -4.60 -11.73 7.16
CA ASN A 93 -4.01 -10.41 6.95
C ASN A 93 -2.82 -10.54 6.01
N ILE A 94 -2.75 -9.66 5.02
CA ILE A 94 -1.61 -9.52 4.12
C ILE A 94 -1.17 -8.07 4.06
N PHE A 95 0.12 -7.85 3.89
CA PHE A 95 0.67 -6.55 3.55
C PHE A 95 0.63 -6.38 2.04
N VAL A 96 0.19 -5.20 1.61
CA VAL A 96 0.21 -4.81 0.20
C VAL A 96 1.50 -4.03 -0.03
N PRO A 97 2.43 -4.53 -0.87
CA PRO A 97 3.68 -3.83 -1.14
C PRO A 97 3.43 -2.42 -1.67
N PRO A 98 4.16 -1.41 -1.18
CA PRO A 98 3.91 0.00 -1.53
C PRO A 98 4.39 0.38 -2.94
N ALA A 99 4.90 -0.57 -3.72
CA ALA A 99 5.67 -0.28 -4.92
C ALA A 99 4.86 0.27 -6.11
N HIS A 100 3.56 0.03 -6.18
CA HIS A 100 2.76 0.39 -7.36
C HIS A 100 1.36 0.90 -6.98
N ARG A 101 0.77 1.74 -7.85
CA ARG A 101 -0.63 2.20 -7.69
C ARG A 101 -1.63 1.06 -7.81
N THR A 102 -1.28 0.05 -8.60
CA THR A 102 -2.08 -1.17 -8.78
C THR A 102 -1.17 -2.36 -8.61
N ASP A 103 -1.57 -3.29 -7.79
CA ASP A 103 -0.84 -4.51 -7.50
C ASP A 103 -1.73 -5.73 -7.72
N THR A 104 -1.15 -6.83 -8.19
CA THR A 104 -1.86 -8.05 -8.53
C THR A 104 -1.38 -9.19 -7.65
N LEU A 105 -2.34 -9.80 -6.94
CA LEU A 105 -2.11 -11.05 -6.23
C LEU A 105 -2.97 -12.15 -6.87
N THR A 106 -2.43 -13.34 -6.88
CA THR A 106 -3.20 -14.55 -7.20
C THR A 106 -3.47 -15.33 -5.94
N MET A 107 -4.65 -15.90 -5.84
CA MET A 107 -5.10 -16.73 -4.74
C MET A 107 -5.45 -18.13 -5.23
N ASN A 108 -4.85 -19.13 -4.63
CA ASN A 108 -5.12 -20.53 -4.91
C ASN A 108 -5.66 -21.21 -3.65
N ILE A 109 -6.75 -21.94 -3.78
CA ILE A 109 -7.35 -22.74 -2.69
C ILE A 109 -7.36 -24.19 -3.13
N ALA A 110 -6.49 -25.02 -2.55
CA ALA A 110 -6.37 -26.43 -2.90
C ALA A 110 -6.31 -26.63 -4.43
N ASN A 111 -7.26 -27.39 -4.98
CA ASN A 111 -7.40 -27.68 -6.40
C ASN A 111 -8.46 -26.81 -7.12
N LYS A 112 -8.91 -25.74 -6.50
CA LYS A 112 -9.86 -24.81 -7.12
C LYS A 112 -9.16 -23.95 -8.18
N PRO A 113 -9.90 -23.38 -9.14
CA PRO A 113 -9.36 -22.41 -10.06
C PRO A 113 -8.71 -21.24 -9.32
N GLN A 114 -7.65 -20.71 -9.90
CA GLN A 114 -6.95 -19.54 -9.40
C GLN A 114 -7.85 -18.30 -9.51
N ASP A 115 -7.87 -17.50 -8.46
CA ASP A 115 -8.54 -16.20 -8.43
C ASP A 115 -7.52 -15.07 -8.51
N ILE A 116 -7.98 -13.90 -8.93
CA ILE A 116 -7.16 -12.70 -9.07
C ILE A 116 -7.68 -11.61 -8.14
N LEU A 117 -6.79 -11.08 -7.31
CA LEU A 117 -7.04 -9.88 -6.51
C LEU A 117 -6.22 -8.72 -7.07
N LEU A 118 -6.90 -7.61 -7.32
CA LEU A 118 -6.26 -6.35 -7.69
C LEU A 118 -6.40 -5.37 -6.54
N PHE A 119 -5.27 -4.82 -6.10
CA PHE A 119 -5.19 -3.80 -5.07
C PHE A 119 -4.83 -2.47 -5.71
N ASN A 120 -5.63 -1.45 -5.44
CA ASN A 120 -5.27 -0.10 -5.81
C ASN A 120 -4.91 0.69 -4.57
N THR A 121 -3.82 1.42 -4.65
CA THR A 121 -3.36 2.30 -3.59
C THR A 121 -3.37 3.75 -4.05
N SER A 122 -3.54 4.66 -3.12
CA SER A 122 -3.48 6.10 -3.38
C SER A 122 -2.73 6.81 -2.26
N MET A 123 -2.13 7.94 -2.61
CA MET A 123 -1.51 8.82 -1.63
C MET A 123 -2.57 9.77 -1.09
N ILE A 124 -2.65 9.89 0.22
CA ILE A 124 -3.51 10.87 0.91
C ILE A 124 -2.71 11.73 1.87
N GLY A 125 -3.17 12.95 2.08
CA GLY A 125 -2.54 13.94 2.97
C GLY A 125 -1.63 14.91 2.21
N ASP A 126 -1.84 16.21 2.44
CA ASP A 126 -1.11 17.28 1.76
C ASP A 126 0.29 17.47 2.33
N CYS A 127 0.42 17.45 3.66
CA CYS A 127 1.68 17.72 4.35
C CYS A 127 2.51 16.46 4.61
N CYS A 128 1.86 15.35 4.96
CA CYS A 128 2.51 14.08 5.22
C CYS A 128 1.81 13.00 4.40
N PRO A 129 2.12 12.92 3.09
CA PRO A 129 1.47 11.96 2.23
C PRO A 129 1.74 10.53 2.71
N ARG A 130 0.68 9.76 2.86
CA ARG A 130 0.74 8.34 3.20
C ARG A 130 0.04 7.50 2.16
N LEU A 131 0.57 6.32 1.92
CA LEU A 131 -0.03 5.34 1.04
C LEU A 131 -1.19 4.66 1.78
N VAL A 132 -2.35 4.60 1.13
CA VAL A 132 -3.53 3.89 1.65
C VAL A 132 -4.10 2.97 0.57
N LEU A 133 -4.73 1.90 1.00
CA LEU A 133 -5.50 1.03 0.13
C LEU A 133 -6.79 1.76 -0.27
N SER A 134 -6.97 2.01 -1.56
CA SER A 134 -8.13 2.72 -2.10
C SER A 134 -9.22 1.78 -2.60
N SER A 135 -8.87 0.63 -3.16
CA SER A 135 -9.85 -0.39 -3.54
C SER A 135 -9.21 -1.77 -3.64
N VAL A 136 -10.07 -2.79 -3.52
CA VAL A 136 -9.75 -4.19 -3.82
C VAL A 136 -10.78 -4.72 -4.78
N SER A 137 -10.33 -5.38 -5.84
CA SER A 137 -11.18 -6.14 -6.73
C SER A 137 -10.84 -7.63 -6.65
N PHE A 138 -11.85 -8.47 -6.68
CA PHE A 138 -11.74 -9.91 -6.68
C PHE A 138 -12.43 -10.45 -7.93
N ASP A 139 -11.68 -11.13 -8.79
CA ASP A 139 -12.14 -11.61 -10.10
C ASP A 139 -12.91 -10.55 -10.91
N GLY A 140 -12.35 -9.35 -10.96
CA GLY A 140 -12.91 -8.21 -11.67
C GLY A 140 -14.04 -7.45 -10.96
N ASN A 141 -14.56 -7.95 -9.84
CA ASN A 141 -15.59 -7.28 -9.06
C ASN A 141 -14.96 -6.47 -7.92
N VAL A 142 -15.35 -5.22 -7.77
CA VAL A 142 -14.89 -4.39 -6.64
C VAL A 142 -15.58 -4.87 -5.36
N VAL A 143 -14.77 -5.36 -4.41
CA VAL A 143 -15.25 -5.91 -3.13
C VAL A 143 -14.98 -4.99 -1.95
N TYR A 144 -14.15 -3.97 -2.16
CA TYR A 144 -13.77 -3.02 -1.13
C TYR A 144 -13.42 -1.66 -1.74
N VAL A 145 -14.01 -0.60 -1.21
CA VAL A 145 -13.67 0.80 -1.53
C VAL A 145 -13.72 1.59 -0.23
N THR A 146 -12.56 1.90 0.33
CA THR A 146 -12.48 2.82 1.49
C THR A 146 -11.01 3.20 1.77
N MET A 147 -10.82 4.29 2.46
CA MET A 147 -9.51 4.77 2.93
C MET A 147 -9.16 4.24 4.32
N ASP A 148 -10.08 3.52 4.96
CA ASP A 148 -9.92 3.00 6.31
C ASP A 148 -9.70 1.47 6.20
N GLY A 149 -8.49 1.02 6.48
CA GLY A 149 -8.10 -0.41 6.42
C GLY A 149 -8.67 -1.28 7.55
N SER A 150 -9.67 -0.81 8.31
CA SER A 150 -10.19 -1.51 9.50
C SER A 150 -11.18 -2.63 9.19
N LYS A 151 -11.74 -2.67 8.00
CA LYS A 151 -12.77 -3.66 7.64
C LYS A 151 -12.19 -4.96 7.11
N VAL A 152 -12.79 -6.07 7.50
CA VAL A 152 -12.53 -7.38 6.89
C VAL A 152 -13.24 -7.47 5.56
N VAL A 153 -12.48 -7.66 4.49
CA VAL A 153 -13.01 -7.84 3.14
C VAL A 153 -13.52 -9.27 2.98
N VAL A 154 -14.69 -9.43 2.42
CA VAL A 154 -15.27 -10.76 2.16
C VAL A 154 -15.06 -11.12 0.69
N LEU A 155 -14.30 -12.18 0.45
CA LEU A 155 -14.05 -12.74 -0.87
C LEU A 155 -14.97 -13.94 -1.07
N ALA A 156 -15.96 -13.80 -1.93
CA ALA A 156 -16.94 -14.85 -2.20
C ALA A 156 -16.52 -15.70 -3.40
N LYS A 157 -16.23 -16.97 -3.15
CA LYS A 157 -15.74 -17.93 -4.15
C LYS A 157 -16.73 -19.05 -4.46
#